data_9379a81b9cccb70c537045b53b1aa2fb
#
_entry.id   9379a81b9cccb70c537045b53b1aa2fb
#
_cell.length_a   1.000
_cell.length_b   1.000
_cell.length_c   1.000
_cell.angle_alpha   90.00
_cell.angle_beta   90.00
_cell.angle_gamma   90.00
#
_symmetry.space_group_name_H-M   'P 1'
#
loop_
_entity.id
_entity.type
_entity.pdbx_description
1 polymer ?
#
loop_
_entity_poly.entity_id
_entity_poly.type
_entity_poly.pdbx_seq_one_letter_code
_entity_poly.pdbx_strand_id
1 'polypeptide(L)'
;MHIAMIAGEYPPRWGGIGSVVYHLAGHLASFGHQVTVITRADDIKAPAQSGVNIVEVPWLKLPMKFTRSYAKNAFKMIQRLHAEDSFDVIHVHLPLASFTAKEYRFLEQNIAPVCCSLHGSWLGEKVGVLRAASAGESAIWRNPNDLAIRLGAKWYSRYEKAGLLNSSISVANSESTLQEFSNWYAPN
;
A
#
# COMPACT_ATOMS: atom_id res chain seq x y z
N MET A 1 -18.52 -0.08 11.84
CA MET A 1 -17.06 -0.08 12.09
C MET A 1 -16.46 1.13 11.43
N HIS A 2 -15.39 1.68 12.00
CA HIS A 2 -14.58 2.72 11.40
C HIS A 2 -13.29 2.12 10.81
N ILE A 3 -13.14 2.15 9.50
CA ILE A 3 -12.07 1.48 8.75
C ILE A 3 -11.11 2.52 8.20
N ALA A 4 -9.82 2.41 8.57
CA ALA A 4 -8.75 3.19 7.95
C ALA A 4 -8.15 2.42 6.77
N MET A 5 -8.32 2.88 5.55
CA MET A 5 -7.71 2.31 4.35
C MET A 5 -6.46 3.09 3.97
N ILE A 6 -5.31 2.40 3.94
CA ILE A 6 -4.01 3.00 3.69
C ILE A 6 -3.55 2.61 2.29
N ALA A 7 -3.63 3.55 1.35
CA ALA A 7 -3.36 3.31 -0.04
C ALA A 7 -2.46 4.40 -0.64
N GLY A 8 -1.27 4.00 -1.08
CA GLY A 8 -0.35 4.91 -1.78
C GLY A 8 -0.84 5.32 -3.17
N GLU A 9 -1.98 4.82 -3.63
CA GLU A 9 -2.60 5.11 -4.91
C GLU A 9 -4.10 5.24 -4.72
N TYR A 10 -4.69 6.33 -5.23
CA TYR A 10 -6.11 6.65 -5.19
C TYR A 10 -6.40 7.66 -6.31
N PRO A 11 -7.63 7.75 -6.85
CA PRO A 11 -7.95 8.78 -7.86
C PRO A 11 -7.57 10.20 -7.41
N PRO A 12 -7.15 11.09 -8.31
CA PRO A 12 -7.16 11.00 -9.77
C PRO A 12 -6.03 10.13 -10.36
N ARG A 13 -5.21 9.54 -9.53
CA ARG A 13 -4.13 8.63 -9.93
C ARG A 13 -4.70 7.22 -10.05
N TRP A 14 -5.15 6.89 -11.26
CA TRP A 14 -5.75 5.59 -11.56
C TRP A 14 -4.68 4.56 -11.91
N GLY A 15 -4.48 3.60 -11.01
CA GLY A 15 -3.79 2.35 -11.25
C GLY A 15 -4.63 1.19 -10.75
N GLY A 16 -4.10 -0.03 -10.80
CA GLY A 16 -4.83 -1.21 -10.33
C GLY A 16 -5.22 -1.12 -8.85
N ILE A 17 -4.28 -0.71 -8.00
CA ILE A 17 -4.52 -0.57 -6.56
C ILE A 17 -5.49 0.57 -6.29
N GLY A 18 -5.30 1.73 -6.92
CA GLY A 18 -6.17 2.89 -6.75
C GLY A 18 -7.62 2.60 -7.11
N SER A 19 -7.83 1.84 -8.20
CA SER A 19 -9.16 1.40 -8.64
C SER A 19 -9.81 0.48 -7.60
N VAL A 20 -9.09 -0.53 -7.12
CA VAL A 20 -9.59 -1.45 -6.09
C VAL A 20 -9.96 -0.70 -4.81
N VAL A 21 -9.08 0.19 -4.32
CA VAL A 21 -9.32 0.95 -3.10
C VAL A 21 -10.55 1.86 -3.24
N TYR A 22 -10.69 2.55 -4.37
CA TYR A 22 -11.83 3.42 -4.64
C TYR A 22 -13.15 2.67 -4.57
N HIS A 23 -13.26 1.56 -5.29
CA HIS A 23 -14.49 0.78 -5.32
C HIS A 23 -14.77 0.11 -3.97
N LEU A 24 -13.75 -0.47 -3.34
CA LEU A 24 -13.89 -1.11 -2.03
C LEU A 24 -14.34 -0.11 -0.96
N ALA A 25 -13.74 1.09 -0.91
CA ALA A 25 -14.12 2.13 0.03
C ALA A 25 -15.59 2.53 -0.14
N GLY A 26 -16.05 2.74 -1.39
CA GLY A 26 -17.43 3.07 -1.67
C GLY A 26 -18.42 1.97 -1.29
N HIS A 27 -18.07 0.71 -1.55
CA HIS A 27 -18.93 -0.41 -1.16
C HIS A 27 -18.98 -0.56 0.37
N LEU A 28 -17.87 -0.48 1.07
CA LEU A 28 -17.86 -0.51 2.54
C LEU A 28 -18.70 0.62 3.14
N ALA A 29 -18.60 1.83 2.59
CA ALA A 29 -19.44 2.96 3.01
C ALA A 29 -20.93 2.68 2.74
N SER A 30 -21.29 2.09 1.59
CA SER A 30 -22.68 1.73 1.26
C SER A 30 -23.26 0.65 2.18
N PHE A 31 -22.41 -0.18 2.79
CA PHE A 31 -22.81 -1.14 3.85
C PHE A 31 -22.90 -0.50 5.24
N GLY A 32 -22.78 0.82 5.37
CA GLY A 32 -22.91 1.54 6.64
C GLY A 32 -21.63 1.58 7.48
N HIS A 33 -20.47 1.27 6.90
CA HIS A 33 -19.20 1.47 7.58
C HIS A 33 -18.72 2.92 7.41
N GLN A 34 -18.10 3.46 8.43
CA GLN A 34 -17.34 4.69 8.32
C GLN A 34 -15.98 4.36 7.71
N VAL A 35 -15.62 5.00 6.60
CA VAL A 35 -14.39 4.70 5.87
C VAL A 35 -13.53 5.95 5.76
N THR A 36 -12.30 5.86 6.20
CA THR A 36 -11.29 6.91 6.03
C THR A 36 -10.16 6.37 5.16
N VAL A 37 -10.01 6.94 3.95
CA VAL A 37 -8.90 6.62 3.05
C VAL A 37 -7.77 7.60 3.28
N ILE A 38 -6.60 7.10 3.68
CA ILE A 38 -5.38 7.90 3.79
C ILE A 38 -4.52 7.62 2.56
N THR A 39 -4.33 8.64 1.72
CA THR A 39 -3.64 8.52 0.44
C THR A 39 -2.57 9.60 0.25
N ARG A 40 -1.83 9.51 -0.85
CA ARG A 40 -0.82 10.52 -1.21
C ARG A 40 -1.48 11.79 -1.71
N ALA A 41 -1.05 12.94 -1.19
CA ALA A 41 -1.43 14.24 -1.75
C ALA A 41 -0.95 14.37 -3.21
N ASP A 42 -1.79 14.93 -4.06
CA ASP A 42 -1.48 15.23 -5.45
C ASP A 42 -1.75 16.70 -5.78
N ASP A 43 -1.30 17.15 -6.96
CA ASP A 43 -1.56 18.51 -7.45
C ASP A 43 -3.05 18.70 -7.74
N ILE A 44 -3.78 17.61 -8.06
CA ILE A 44 -5.23 17.56 -8.19
C ILE A 44 -5.78 16.78 -7.00
N LYS A 45 -6.75 17.37 -6.31
CA LYS A 45 -7.40 16.72 -5.16
C LYS A 45 -8.12 15.44 -5.58
N ALA A 46 -8.10 14.46 -4.68
CA ALA A 46 -8.90 13.26 -4.84
C ALA A 46 -10.40 13.60 -5.01
N PRO A 47 -11.12 12.92 -5.92
CA PRO A 47 -12.54 13.15 -6.11
C PRO A 47 -13.30 12.76 -4.84
N ALA A 48 -14.26 13.58 -4.44
CA ALA A 48 -15.15 13.27 -3.34
C ALA A 48 -15.92 11.97 -3.63
N GLN A 49 -16.06 11.14 -2.61
CA GLN A 49 -16.82 9.90 -2.67
C GLN A 49 -17.80 9.85 -1.50
N SER A 50 -19.07 9.55 -1.80
CA SER A 50 -20.13 9.55 -0.78
C SER A 50 -19.81 8.55 0.34
N GLY A 51 -19.90 9.01 1.59
CA GLY A 51 -19.65 8.18 2.78
C GLY A 51 -18.18 7.84 3.03
N VAL A 52 -17.24 8.37 2.23
CA VAL A 52 -15.80 8.14 2.40
C VAL A 52 -15.10 9.44 2.77
N ASN A 53 -14.40 9.43 3.89
CA ASN A 53 -13.49 10.51 4.28
C ASN A 53 -12.12 10.30 3.62
N ILE A 54 -11.63 11.29 2.86
CA ILE A 54 -10.35 11.19 2.15
C ILE A 54 -9.36 12.15 2.77
N VAL A 55 -8.25 11.60 3.24
CA VAL A 55 -7.16 12.34 3.90
C VAL A 55 -5.88 12.18 3.09
N GLU A 56 -5.39 13.30 2.57
CA GLU A 56 -4.19 13.34 1.76
C GLU A 56 -2.97 13.67 2.63
N VAL A 57 -1.88 12.91 2.47
CA VAL A 57 -0.63 13.13 3.19
C VAL A 57 0.53 13.43 2.25
N PRO A 58 1.49 14.29 2.64
CA PRO A 58 2.64 14.62 1.83
C PRO A 58 3.56 13.41 1.61
N TRP A 59 4.29 13.41 0.49
CA TRP A 59 5.21 12.36 0.11
C TRP A 59 6.34 12.91 -0.78
N LEU A 60 7.45 12.17 -0.89
CA LEU A 60 8.57 12.55 -1.75
C LEU A 60 8.38 11.98 -3.16
N LYS A 61 8.34 12.83 -4.18
CA LYS A 61 8.21 12.46 -5.60
C LYS A 61 9.54 11.87 -6.15
N LEU A 62 10.05 10.81 -5.52
CA LEU A 62 11.27 10.10 -5.94
C LEU A 62 10.99 8.60 -6.11
N PRO A 63 11.49 7.96 -7.19
CA PRO A 63 11.28 6.53 -7.44
C PRO A 63 11.58 5.69 -6.20
N MET A 64 10.71 4.74 -5.89
CA MET A 64 10.69 3.89 -4.71
C MET A 64 10.66 4.61 -3.35
N LYS A 65 11.40 5.71 -3.16
CA LYS A 65 11.40 6.46 -1.88
C LYS A 65 10.02 7.01 -1.53
N PHE A 66 9.16 7.22 -2.52
CA PHE A 66 7.80 7.70 -2.32
C PHE A 66 7.00 6.79 -1.38
N THR A 67 7.12 5.47 -1.48
CA THR A 67 6.34 4.52 -0.67
C THR A 67 6.69 4.62 0.81
N ARG A 68 7.98 4.80 1.13
CA ARG A 68 8.42 4.96 2.52
C ARG A 68 8.10 6.33 3.08
N SER A 69 8.26 7.41 2.31
CA SER A 69 7.94 8.76 2.76
C SER A 69 6.43 8.92 2.99
N TYR A 70 5.61 8.36 2.11
CA TYR A 70 4.17 8.26 2.28
C TYR A 70 3.81 7.49 3.55
N ALA A 71 4.31 6.27 3.70
CA ALA A 71 4.00 5.44 4.87
C ALA A 71 4.36 6.12 6.20
N LYS A 72 5.49 6.84 6.26
CA LYS A 72 5.88 7.61 7.46
C LYS A 72 4.86 8.70 7.83
N ASN A 73 4.32 9.39 6.83
CA ASN A 73 3.33 10.44 7.05
C ASN A 73 1.93 9.85 7.31
N ALA A 74 1.58 8.77 6.62
CA ALA A 74 0.36 8.01 6.89
C ALA A 74 0.35 7.46 8.33
N PHE A 75 1.46 6.91 8.82
CA PHE A 75 1.59 6.41 10.19
C PHE A 75 1.27 7.49 11.23
N LYS A 76 1.80 8.70 11.06
CA LYS A 76 1.49 9.84 11.95
C LYS A 76 0.02 10.26 11.85
N MET A 77 -0.52 10.24 10.63
CA MET A 77 -1.91 10.62 10.38
C MET A 77 -2.88 9.61 11.00
N ILE A 78 -2.59 8.30 10.90
CA ILE A 78 -3.39 7.25 11.56
C ILE A 78 -3.48 7.51 13.07
N GLN A 79 -2.35 7.78 13.73
CA GLN A 79 -2.34 8.05 15.17
C GLN A 79 -3.16 9.28 15.55
N ARG A 80 -3.04 10.35 14.77
CA ARG A 80 -3.81 11.57 14.98
C ARG A 80 -5.31 11.33 14.83
N LEU A 81 -5.72 10.72 13.73
CA LEU A 81 -7.14 10.47 13.43
C LEU A 81 -7.75 9.49 14.43
N HIS A 82 -7.01 8.45 14.83
CA HIS A 82 -7.47 7.49 15.84
C HIS A 82 -7.69 8.14 17.21
N ALA A 83 -6.89 9.14 17.57
CA ALA A 83 -7.08 9.89 18.82
C ALA A 83 -8.33 10.80 18.78
N GLU A 84 -8.75 11.23 17.61
CA GLU A 84 -9.95 12.04 17.40
C GLU A 84 -11.21 11.15 17.29
N ASP A 85 -11.11 10.04 16.54
CA ASP A 85 -12.17 9.05 16.32
C ASP A 85 -11.56 7.66 16.05
N SER A 86 -11.82 6.72 16.95
CA SER A 86 -11.13 5.43 16.99
C SER A 86 -11.40 4.57 15.76
N PHE A 87 -10.35 4.01 15.17
CA PHE A 87 -10.46 2.99 14.13
C PHE A 87 -10.69 1.59 14.73
N ASP A 88 -11.54 0.81 14.09
CA ASP A 88 -11.78 -0.60 14.41
C ASP A 88 -10.86 -1.54 13.62
N VAL A 89 -10.43 -1.11 12.40
CA VAL A 89 -9.57 -1.87 11.50
C VAL A 89 -8.68 -0.93 10.70
N ILE A 90 -7.43 -1.33 10.51
CA ILE A 90 -6.49 -0.69 9.58
C ILE A 90 -6.29 -1.62 8.39
N HIS A 91 -6.63 -1.15 7.19
CA HIS A 91 -6.48 -1.92 5.95
C HIS A 91 -5.35 -1.32 5.08
N VAL A 92 -4.23 -2.02 4.98
CA VAL A 92 -3.03 -1.57 4.25
C VAL A 92 -2.95 -2.23 2.89
N HIS A 93 -2.80 -1.45 1.83
CA HIS A 93 -2.66 -1.93 0.45
C HIS A 93 -1.19 -1.94 0.01
N LEU A 94 -0.61 -3.14 -0.06
CA LEU A 94 0.78 -3.36 -0.47
C LEU A 94 0.89 -3.44 -2.01
N PRO A 95 2.06 -3.06 -2.59
CA PRO A 95 3.34 -2.70 -1.95
C PRO A 95 3.55 -1.20 -1.72
N LEU A 96 2.56 -0.34 -1.99
CA LEU A 96 2.75 1.12 -2.05
C LEU A 96 2.79 1.82 -0.67
N ALA A 97 2.58 1.09 0.43
CA ALA A 97 2.69 1.59 1.79
C ALA A 97 3.81 0.85 2.55
N SER A 98 5.01 1.43 2.58
CA SER A 98 6.21 0.81 3.14
C SER A 98 6.36 1.09 4.64
N PHE A 99 5.51 0.48 5.50
CA PHE A 99 5.69 0.51 6.95
C PHE A 99 6.80 -0.44 7.40
N THR A 100 7.51 -0.05 8.46
CA THR A 100 8.48 -0.92 9.14
C THR A 100 7.79 -1.93 10.05
N ALA A 101 8.47 -3.01 10.44
CA ALA A 101 7.96 -3.97 11.40
C ALA A 101 7.59 -3.33 12.76
N LYS A 102 8.33 -2.28 13.19
CA LYS A 102 7.98 -1.53 14.41
C LYS A 102 6.68 -0.76 14.26
N GLU A 103 6.45 -0.13 13.09
CA GLU A 103 5.21 0.60 12.81
C GLU A 103 4.04 -0.36 12.73
N TYR A 104 4.15 -1.51 12.05
CA TYR A 104 3.09 -2.53 12.03
C TYR A 104 2.75 -3.02 13.43
N ARG A 105 3.73 -3.41 14.24
CA ARG A 105 3.49 -3.83 15.62
C ARG A 105 2.84 -2.74 16.47
N PHE A 106 3.23 -1.48 16.28
CA PHE A 106 2.59 -0.37 16.97
C PHE A 106 1.11 -0.23 16.58
N LEU A 107 0.79 -0.31 15.27
CA LEU A 107 -0.57 -0.25 14.77
C LEU A 107 -1.43 -1.37 15.37
N GLU A 108 -0.95 -2.62 15.31
CA GLU A 108 -1.62 -3.79 15.86
C GLU A 108 -1.88 -3.72 17.37
N GLN A 109 -0.93 -3.22 18.12
CA GLN A 109 -0.98 -3.24 19.58
C GLN A 109 -1.68 -2.03 20.20
N ASN A 110 -1.68 -0.89 19.51
CA ASN A 110 -2.08 0.40 20.10
C ASN A 110 -3.20 1.10 19.33
N ILE A 111 -3.50 0.68 18.13
CA ILE A 111 -4.51 1.32 17.29
C ILE A 111 -5.66 0.34 17.01
N ALA A 112 -5.47 -0.61 16.09
CA ALA A 112 -6.48 -1.58 15.68
C ALA A 112 -5.84 -2.74 14.91
N PRO A 113 -6.51 -3.90 14.81
CA PRO A 113 -6.05 -5.02 13.96
C PRO A 113 -5.75 -4.56 12.54
N VAL A 114 -4.62 -5.04 11.98
CA VAL A 114 -4.18 -4.68 10.62
C VAL A 114 -4.51 -5.80 9.65
N CYS A 115 -5.18 -5.46 8.57
CA CYS A 115 -5.37 -6.29 7.38
C CYS A 115 -4.43 -5.80 6.28
N CYS A 116 -3.68 -6.67 5.62
CA CYS A 116 -2.87 -6.34 4.46
C CYS A 116 -3.46 -6.93 3.18
N SER A 117 -3.80 -6.11 2.19
CA SER A 117 -4.10 -6.58 0.83
C SER A 117 -2.82 -6.64 0.00
N LEU A 118 -2.57 -7.83 -0.56
CA LEU A 118 -1.40 -8.15 -1.38
C LEU A 118 -1.79 -8.02 -2.86
N HIS A 119 -1.33 -6.95 -3.53
CA HIS A 119 -1.65 -6.69 -4.95
C HIS A 119 -0.53 -7.09 -5.91
N GLY A 120 0.65 -7.31 -5.43
CA GLY A 120 1.87 -7.68 -6.10
C GLY A 120 3.06 -7.38 -5.20
N SER A 121 4.26 -7.79 -5.60
CA SER A 121 5.48 -7.58 -4.82
C SER A 121 6.57 -6.83 -5.59
N TRP A 122 7.45 -6.13 -4.88
CA TRP A 122 8.62 -5.50 -5.50
C TRP A 122 9.58 -6.51 -6.14
N LEU A 123 9.61 -7.75 -5.62
CA LEU A 123 10.43 -8.81 -6.23
C LEU A 123 9.82 -9.31 -7.51
N GLY A 124 8.48 -9.47 -7.57
CA GLY A 124 7.74 -9.79 -8.81
C GLY A 124 7.89 -8.71 -9.86
N GLU A 125 7.73 -7.44 -9.47
CA GLU A 125 7.98 -6.29 -10.36
C GLU A 125 9.40 -6.29 -10.94
N LYS A 126 10.40 -6.58 -10.12
CA LYS A 126 11.79 -6.71 -10.59
C LYS A 126 11.95 -7.81 -11.62
N VAL A 127 11.32 -8.98 -11.39
CA VAL A 127 11.34 -10.09 -12.36
C VAL A 127 10.66 -9.67 -13.66
N GLY A 128 9.52 -8.99 -13.59
CA GLY A 128 8.81 -8.46 -14.76
C GLY A 128 9.67 -7.50 -15.57
N VAL A 129 10.28 -6.50 -14.92
CA VAL A 129 11.20 -5.54 -15.57
C VAL A 129 12.38 -6.23 -16.25
N LEU A 130 12.99 -7.23 -15.60
CA LEU A 130 14.11 -7.98 -16.18
C LEU A 130 13.70 -8.83 -17.38
N ARG A 131 12.51 -9.47 -17.34
CA ARG A 131 11.97 -10.23 -18.46
C ARG A 131 11.67 -9.34 -19.65
N ALA A 132 10.98 -8.21 -19.44
CA ALA A 132 10.70 -7.24 -20.49
C ALA A 132 11.99 -6.72 -21.15
N ALA A 133 13.03 -6.46 -20.37
CA ALA A 133 14.33 -6.04 -20.89
C ALA A 133 15.02 -7.15 -21.72
N SER A 134 14.95 -8.40 -21.28
CA SER A 134 15.52 -9.55 -22.03
C SER A 134 14.79 -9.82 -23.34
N ALA A 135 13.49 -9.51 -23.40
CA ALA A 135 12.67 -9.59 -24.62
C ALA A 135 12.84 -8.38 -25.56
N GLY A 136 13.63 -7.38 -25.17
CA GLY A 136 13.82 -6.15 -25.94
C GLY A 136 12.64 -5.15 -25.86
N GLU A 137 11.66 -5.42 -24.98
CA GLU A 137 10.46 -4.60 -24.80
C GLU A 137 10.69 -3.38 -23.88
N SER A 138 11.74 -3.42 -23.07
CA SER A 138 12.09 -2.35 -22.12
C SER A 138 13.59 -2.04 -22.16
N ALA A 139 13.91 -0.76 -22.07
CA ALA A 139 15.29 -0.28 -21.91
C ALA A 139 15.47 0.25 -20.48
N ILE A 140 15.75 -0.64 -19.53
CA ILE A 140 15.86 -0.33 -18.08
C ILE A 140 16.68 0.94 -17.80
N TRP A 141 17.78 1.13 -18.54
CA TRP A 141 18.66 2.28 -18.37
C TRP A 141 18.04 3.63 -18.78
N ARG A 142 16.98 3.61 -19.58
CA ARG A 142 16.26 4.81 -20.05
C ARG A 142 15.04 5.14 -19.19
N ASN A 143 14.59 4.18 -18.39
CA ASN A 143 13.44 4.36 -17.50
C ASN A 143 13.91 4.46 -16.04
N PRO A 144 13.86 5.63 -15.39
CA PRO A 144 14.29 5.80 -14.01
C PRO A 144 13.51 4.92 -13.00
N ASN A 145 12.25 4.61 -13.29
CA ASN A 145 11.46 3.72 -12.43
C ASN A 145 11.94 2.28 -12.52
N ASP A 146 12.16 1.75 -13.73
CA ASP A 146 12.64 0.38 -13.94
C ASP A 146 14.04 0.19 -13.33
N LEU A 147 14.92 1.19 -13.50
CA LEU A 147 16.23 1.19 -12.87
C LEU A 147 16.12 1.20 -11.33
N ALA A 148 15.23 2.02 -10.78
CA ALA A 148 15.01 2.08 -9.33
C ALA A 148 14.44 0.77 -8.79
N ILE A 149 13.51 0.12 -9.50
CA ILE A 149 12.97 -1.21 -9.16
C ILE A 149 14.08 -2.26 -9.20
N ARG A 150 14.88 -2.28 -10.28
CA ARG A 150 16.00 -3.23 -10.41
C ARG A 150 16.97 -3.16 -9.23
N LEU A 151 17.33 -1.96 -8.79
CA LEU A 151 18.31 -1.71 -7.74
C LEU A 151 17.69 -1.81 -6.33
N GLY A 152 16.46 -1.32 -6.17
CA GLY A 152 15.83 -1.12 -4.86
C GLY A 152 14.88 -2.22 -4.41
N ALA A 153 14.34 -3.06 -5.30
CA ALA A 153 13.27 -4.01 -4.98
C ALA A 153 13.61 -4.92 -3.79
N LYS A 154 14.84 -5.48 -3.75
CA LYS A 154 15.30 -6.32 -2.64
C LYS A 154 15.33 -5.57 -1.29
N TRP A 155 15.62 -4.28 -1.31
CA TRP A 155 15.60 -3.47 -0.10
C TRP A 155 14.16 -3.15 0.34
N TYR A 156 13.27 -2.84 -0.60
CA TYR A 156 11.89 -2.49 -0.31
C TYR A 156 11.02 -3.71 0.02
N SER A 157 11.37 -4.91 -0.45
CA SER A 157 10.67 -6.16 -0.12
C SER A 157 10.61 -6.45 1.40
N ARG A 158 11.52 -5.90 2.18
CA ARG A 158 11.48 -5.99 3.65
C ARG A 158 10.25 -5.36 4.29
N TYR A 159 9.66 -4.34 3.64
CA TYR A 159 8.45 -3.70 4.14
C TYR A 159 7.22 -4.55 3.85
N GLU A 160 7.20 -5.25 2.71
CA GLU A 160 6.16 -6.23 2.37
C GLU A 160 6.23 -7.42 3.34
N LYS A 161 7.43 -7.96 3.56
CA LYS A 161 7.65 -9.00 4.58
C LYS A 161 7.23 -8.52 5.97
N ALA A 162 7.48 -7.26 6.31
CA ALA A 162 7.07 -6.71 7.60
C ALA A 162 5.54 -6.68 7.73
N GLY A 163 4.80 -6.29 6.68
CA GLY A 163 3.34 -6.34 6.64
C GLY A 163 2.84 -7.77 6.82
N LEU A 164 3.33 -8.70 6.01
CA LEU A 164 2.92 -10.10 6.06
C LEU A 164 3.11 -10.74 7.45
N LEU A 165 4.22 -10.45 8.13
CA LEU A 165 4.58 -11.07 9.41
C LEU A 165 4.03 -10.35 10.65
N ASN A 166 3.52 -9.13 10.52
CA ASN A 166 3.09 -8.32 11.68
C ASN A 166 1.66 -7.75 11.50
N SER A 167 0.87 -8.26 10.57
CA SER A 167 -0.56 -7.99 10.44
C SER A 167 -1.36 -9.17 10.97
N SER A 168 -2.58 -8.91 11.46
CA SER A 168 -3.52 -9.94 11.92
C SER A 168 -3.94 -10.86 10.78
N ILE A 169 -4.10 -10.30 9.57
CA ILE A 169 -4.52 -11.06 8.38
C ILE A 169 -3.89 -10.45 7.11
N SER A 170 -3.58 -11.31 6.15
CA SER A 170 -3.21 -10.91 4.79
C SER A 170 -4.12 -11.55 3.77
N VAL A 171 -4.59 -10.75 2.80
CA VAL A 171 -5.50 -11.17 1.73
C VAL A 171 -4.79 -11.01 0.39
N ALA A 172 -4.62 -12.10 -0.33
CA ALA A 172 -4.11 -12.08 -1.70
C ALA A 172 -5.27 -11.89 -2.68
N ASN A 173 -5.04 -11.08 -3.72
CA ASN A 173 -6.05 -10.82 -4.76
C ASN A 173 -6.17 -11.97 -5.78
N SER A 174 -5.24 -12.93 -5.76
CA SER A 174 -5.25 -14.12 -6.61
C SER A 174 -4.37 -15.23 -6.03
N GLU A 175 -4.60 -16.45 -6.48
CA GLU A 175 -3.74 -17.61 -6.16
C GLU A 175 -2.28 -17.36 -6.60
N SER A 176 -2.08 -16.74 -7.75
CA SER A 176 -0.74 -16.38 -8.25
C SER A 176 -0.03 -15.41 -7.29
N THR A 177 -0.73 -14.40 -6.77
CA THR A 177 -0.17 -13.48 -5.78
C THR A 177 0.14 -14.20 -4.46
N LEU A 178 -0.74 -15.10 -4.02
CA LEU A 178 -0.49 -15.91 -2.82
C LEU A 178 0.77 -16.76 -2.97
N GLN A 179 0.93 -17.46 -4.09
CA GLN A 179 2.11 -18.26 -4.40
C GLN A 179 3.38 -17.40 -4.49
N GLU A 180 3.29 -16.22 -5.11
CA GLU A 180 4.40 -15.28 -5.19
C GLU A 180 4.89 -14.86 -3.81
N PHE A 181 3.97 -14.44 -2.93
CA PHE A 181 4.32 -14.05 -1.56
C PHE A 181 4.82 -15.23 -0.72
N SER A 182 4.24 -16.42 -0.90
CA SER A 182 4.73 -17.64 -0.24
C SER A 182 6.16 -17.98 -0.66
N ASN A 183 6.48 -17.88 -1.93
CA ASN A 183 7.82 -18.16 -2.45
C ASN A 183 8.87 -17.16 -1.98
N TRP A 184 8.51 -15.87 -1.85
CA TRP A 184 9.48 -14.84 -1.50
C TRP A 184 9.61 -14.59 0.01
N TYR A 185 8.54 -14.81 0.79
CA TYR A 185 8.43 -14.30 2.15
C TYR A 185 8.04 -15.36 3.19
N ALA A 186 7.63 -16.57 2.78
CA ALA A 186 7.29 -17.62 3.75
C ALA A 186 8.45 -17.81 4.74
N PRO A 187 8.17 -17.98 6.04
CA PRO A 187 9.18 -18.40 6.98
C PRO A 187 9.63 -19.83 6.59
N ASN A 188 10.95 -20.01 6.45
CA ASN A 188 11.55 -21.34 6.32
C ASN A 188 11.33 -22.12 7.61
#